data_b578e306bcbc39c255c8c6ecf1f11088
#
_entry.id   b578e306bcbc39c255c8c6ecf1f11088
#
_cell.length_a   1.000
_cell.length_b   1.000
_cell.length_c   1.000
_cell.angle_alpha   90.00
_cell.angle_beta   90.00
_cell.angle_gamma   90.00
#
_symmetry.space_group_name_H-M   'P 1'
#
loop_
_entity.id
_entity.type
_entity.pdbx_description
1 polymer ?
#
loop_
_entity_poly.entity_id
_entity_poly.type
_entity_poly.pdbx_seq_one_letter_code
_entity_poly.pdbx_strand_id
1 'polypeptide(L)'
;MMKKRQLNEQSLEKLITNNQISAPLWIQFRHAPAQSIYPAHGHAWGEFIYAFHGVMEINIDQIDYIPPPPYGIWLPPHLEHSGLNRTAVSHGTLYIHENLCTEMPKQAGILLTSPLVSALLQHLKQHPQDKDDPEHLRLLHVLLDQLHHATLVGSYLPHSDHPVLKQILDYLHQHPSDNSTLEQLAQGVNMTERTLARYSQKELGISLNEWRQRLKVTKAMSMLDQGKTVESIALDLGYANA
;
A
#
# COMPACT_ATOMS: atom_id res chain seq x y z
N MET A 1 -1.69 25.51 14.59
CA MET A 1 -2.34 24.23 14.98
C MET A 1 -3.43 23.95 13.94
N MET A 2 -3.14 23.21 12.86
CA MET A 2 -4.13 22.86 11.83
C MET A 2 -5.06 21.77 12.38
N LYS A 3 -6.37 22.04 12.40
CA LYS A 3 -7.38 21.06 12.78
C LYS A 3 -7.28 19.85 11.82
N LYS A 4 -6.90 18.68 12.34
CA LYS A 4 -7.03 17.40 11.66
C LYS A 4 -8.51 17.23 11.27
N ARG A 5 -8.82 17.26 9.97
CA ARG A 5 -10.15 16.95 9.47
C ARG A 5 -10.31 15.43 9.49
N GLN A 6 -11.09 14.92 10.42
CA GLN A 6 -11.57 13.55 10.36
C GLN A 6 -12.51 13.42 9.17
N LEU A 7 -12.29 12.44 8.32
CA LEU A 7 -13.27 12.05 7.30
C LEU A 7 -14.55 11.62 8.00
N ASN A 8 -15.66 11.97 7.37
CA ASN A 8 -17.01 11.72 7.81
C ASN A 8 -17.13 10.40 8.61
N GLU A 9 -16.94 10.49 9.92
CA GLU A 9 -17.05 9.39 10.88
C GLU A 9 -18.31 8.56 10.63
N GLN A 10 -19.39 9.23 10.19
CA GLN A 10 -20.69 8.61 9.92
C GLN A 10 -20.70 7.57 8.79
N SER A 11 -19.80 7.66 7.80
CA SER A 11 -19.75 6.66 6.71
C SER A 11 -18.88 5.44 7.09
N LEU A 12 -17.83 5.66 7.86
CA LEU A 12 -17.01 4.59 8.45
C LEU A 12 -17.76 3.92 9.62
N GLU A 13 -18.36 4.71 10.52
CA GLU A 13 -19.17 4.19 11.63
C GLU A 13 -20.31 3.27 11.13
N LYS A 14 -20.98 3.60 10.01
CA LYS A 14 -22.04 2.73 9.45
C LYS A 14 -21.52 1.39 8.94
N LEU A 15 -20.32 1.32 8.40
CA LEU A 15 -19.69 0.05 7.98
C LEU A 15 -19.19 -0.73 9.19
N ILE A 16 -18.55 -0.06 10.15
CA ILE A 16 -17.95 -0.66 11.34
C ILE A 16 -19.02 -1.10 12.36
N THR A 17 -20.06 -0.28 12.59
CA THR A 17 -21.08 -0.55 13.63
C THR A 17 -21.99 -1.72 13.30
N ASN A 18 -22.24 -2.03 12.02
CA ASN A 18 -23.12 -3.14 11.68
C ASN A 18 -22.40 -4.48 11.48
N ASN A 19 -21.07 -4.51 11.43
CA ASN A 19 -20.24 -5.71 11.13
C ASN A 19 -20.82 -6.57 9.98
N GLN A 20 -21.51 -5.93 9.02
CA GLN A 20 -22.17 -6.55 7.88
C GLN A 20 -21.90 -5.76 6.61
N ILE A 21 -21.44 -6.44 5.58
CA ILE A 21 -21.36 -5.88 4.23
C ILE A 21 -22.70 -6.05 3.51
N SER A 22 -22.99 -5.13 2.59
CA SER A 22 -24.28 -5.08 1.89
C SER A 22 -24.50 -6.22 0.90
N ALA A 23 -23.45 -6.93 0.50
CA ALA A 23 -23.48 -8.11 -0.37
C ALA A 23 -22.24 -8.97 -0.09
N PRO A 24 -22.22 -10.27 -0.46
CA PRO A 24 -21.06 -11.14 -0.26
C PRO A 24 -19.77 -10.65 -0.93
N LEU A 25 -19.93 -9.91 -2.02
CA LEU A 25 -18.84 -9.27 -2.77
C LEU A 25 -19.32 -7.88 -3.21
N TRP A 26 -18.58 -6.85 -2.83
CA TRP A 26 -18.99 -5.47 -3.07
C TRP A 26 -17.79 -4.55 -3.23
N ILE A 27 -17.84 -3.63 -4.18
CA ILE A 27 -16.78 -2.64 -4.40
C ILE A 27 -17.31 -1.22 -4.15
N GLN A 28 -16.48 -0.41 -3.52
CA GLN A 28 -16.76 1.01 -3.30
C GLN A 28 -15.59 1.88 -3.76
N PHE A 29 -15.91 2.93 -4.50
CA PHE A 29 -14.94 3.94 -4.92
C PHE A 29 -15.10 5.21 -4.08
N ARG A 30 -13.98 5.75 -3.61
CA ARG A 30 -13.95 6.94 -2.75
C ARG A 30 -12.87 7.91 -3.18
N HIS A 31 -13.11 9.17 -2.89
CA HIS A 31 -12.10 10.22 -2.91
C HIS A 31 -11.92 10.73 -1.48
N ALA A 32 -10.74 10.55 -0.95
CA ALA A 32 -10.39 10.97 0.40
C ALA A 32 -9.48 12.20 0.33
N PRO A 33 -9.82 13.32 1.01
CA PRO A 33 -8.97 14.50 1.04
C PRO A 33 -7.64 14.22 1.76
N ALA A 34 -6.65 15.09 1.56
CA ALA A 34 -5.40 15.03 2.29
C ALA A 34 -5.63 15.08 3.82
N GLN A 35 -4.74 14.44 4.57
CA GLN A 35 -4.79 14.35 6.04
C GLN A 35 -6.01 13.59 6.57
N SER A 36 -6.58 12.69 5.78
CA SER A 36 -7.65 11.79 6.22
C SER A 36 -7.08 10.69 7.09
N ILE A 37 -7.72 10.43 8.22
CA ILE A 37 -7.34 9.39 9.18
C ILE A 37 -8.46 8.37 9.25
N TYR A 38 -8.09 7.10 9.16
CA TYR A 38 -8.94 5.96 9.43
C TYR A 38 -8.49 5.35 10.76
N PRO A 39 -9.29 5.50 11.83
CA PRO A 39 -8.93 4.95 13.16
C PRO A 39 -8.70 3.45 13.12
N ALA A 40 -7.96 2.92 14.10
CA ALA A 40 -7.78 1.48 14.25
C ALA A 40 -9.14 0.78 14.40
N HIS A 41 -9.38 -0.23 13.57
CA HIS A 41 -10.62 -1.03 13.54
C HIS A 41 -10.35 -2.41 12.93
N GLY A 42 -11.28 -3.32 13.13
CA GLY A 42 -11.29 -4.64 12.51
C GLY A 42 -12.72 -5.05 12.19
N HIS A 43 -12.89 -5.92 11.22
CA HIS A 43 -14.21 -6.39 10.73
C HIS A 43 -14.13 -7.82 10.20
N ALA A 44 -15.32 -8.48 10.07
CA ALA A 44 -15.43 -9.89 9.72
C ALA A 44 -15.25 -10.19 8.22
N TRP A 45 -14.99 -9.23 7.38
CA TRP A 45 -14.75 -9.41 5.95
C TRP A 45 -13.31 -9.09 5.57
N GLY A 46 -12.87 -9.56 4.39
CA GLY A 46 -11.60 -9.17 3.81
C GLY A 46 -11.73 -7.89 2.99
N GLU A 47 -10.65 -7.14 2.86
CA GLU A 47 -10.56 -5.95 2.02
C GLU A 47 -9.38 -6.02 1.07
N PHE A 48 -9.65 -5.74 -0.21
CA PHE A 48 -8.61 -5.42 -1.16
C PHE A 48 -8.73 -3.94 -1.53
N ILE A 49 -7.72 -3.14 -1.20
CA ILE A 49 -7.69 -1.70 -1.39
C ILE A 49 -6.70 -1.35 -2.50
N TYR A 50 -7.16 -0.60 -3.49
CA TYR A 50 -6.36 -0.18 -4.64
C TYR A 50 -6.44 1.33 -4.83
N ALA A 51 -5.29 2.02 -4.84
CA ALA A 51 -5.23 3.45 -5.11
C ALA A 51 -5.07 3.72 -6.61
N PHE A 52 -5.93 4.56 -7.17
CA PHE A 52 -5.81 5.06 -8.55
C PHE A 52 -4.91 6.29 -8.64
N HIS A 53 -4.97 7.12 -7.61
CA HIS A 53 -4.16 8.34 -7.44
C HIS A 53 -3.88 8.54 -5.96
N GLY A 54 -2.73 9.15 -5.69
CA GLY A 54 -2.29 9.41 -4.31
C GLY A 54 -1.72 8.16 -3.64
N VAL A 55 -1.31 8.32 -2.40
CA VAL A 55 -0.67 7.29 -1.60
C VAL A 55 -1.46 7.08 -0.32
N MET A 56 -1.84 5.83 -0.06
CA MET A 56 -2.42 5.39 1.21
C MET A 56 -1.35 4.74 2.07
N GLU A 57 -1.36 5.07 3.35
CA GLU A 57 -0.55 4.41 4.37
C GLU A 57 -1.50 3.58 5.23
N ILE A 58 -1.31 2.27 5.26
CA ILE A 58 -2.08 1.33 6.09
C ILE A 58 -1.15 0.78 7.15
N ASN A 59 -1.50 0.98 8.42
CA ASN A 59 -0.74 0.45 9.54
C ASN A 59 -1.38 -0.84 10.06
N ILE A 60 -0.57 -1.89 10.19
CA ILE A 60 -0.92 -3.20 10.72
C ILE A 60 0.20 -3.60 11.68
N ASP A 61 -0.11 -3.84 12.95
CA ASP A 61 0.89 -4.26 13.96
C ASP A 61 2.13 -3.35 13.98
N GLN A 62 1.94 -2.03 13.89
CA GLN A 62 2.99 -1.00 13.85
C GLN A 62 3.88 -1.03 12.58
N ILE A 63 3.50 -1.80 11.57
CA ILE A 63 4.17 -1.83 10.27
C ILE A 63 3.34 -1.02 9.26
N ASP A 64 3.96 -0.06 8.60
CA ASP A 64 3.31 0.74 7.58
C ASP A 64 3.44 0.07 6.20
N TYR A 65 2.27 -0.17 5.59
CA TYR A 65 2.15 -0.65 4.22
C TYR A 65 1.79 0.52 3.32
N ILE A 66 2.62 0.78 2.33
CA ILE A 66 2.46 1.90 1.39
C ILE A 66 2.47 1.33 -0.03
N PRO A 67 1.35 0.79 -0.53
CA PRO A 67 1.28 0.24 -1.87
C PRO A 67 1.25 1.37 -2.91
N PRO A 68 2.28 1.48 -3.77
CA PRO A 68 2.20 2.35 -4.94
C PRO A 68 1.36 1.71 -6.06
N PRO A 69 0.71 2.47 -6.95
CA PRO A 69 0.15 1.90 -8.16
C PRO A 69 1.23 1.18 -9.00
N PRO A 70 0.96 0.05 -9.61
CA PRO A 70 -0.30 -0.70 -9.72
C PRO A 70 -0.53 -1.77 -8.65
N TYR A 71 -0.06 -1.58 -7.44
CA TYR A 71 -0.22 -2.53 -6.35
C TYR A 71 -1.48 -2.23 -5.54
N GLY A 72 -2.06 -3.28 -4.94
CA GLY A 72 -3.12 -3.14 -3.94
C GLY A 72 -2.68 -3.76 -2.62
N ILE A 73 -3.38 -3.43 -1.53
CA ILE A 73 -3.17 -4.08 -0.24
C ILE A 73 -4.33 -5.03 0.05
N TRP A 74 -3.99 -6.21 0.53
CA TRP A 74 -4.93 -7.20 1.04
C TRP A 74 -4.94 -7.18 2.55
N LEU A 75 -6.13 -7.09 3.14
CA LEU A 75 -6.40 -7.16 4.57
C LEU A 75 -7.35 -8.35 4.81
N PRO A 76 -6.89 -9.43 5.47
CA PRO A 76 -7.74 -10.57 5.79
C PRO A 76 -8.85 -10.20 6.77
N PRO A 77 -9.94 -11.00 6.85
CA PRO A 77 -10.96 -10.85 7.86
C PRO A 77 -10.38 -10.81 9.28
N HIS A 78 -11.01 -10.03 10.17
CA HIS A 78 -10.67 -9.88 11.60
C HIS A 78 -9.30 -9.24 11.90
N LEU A 79 -8.60 -8.71 10.91
CA LEU A 79 -7.33 -8.03 11.11
C LEU A 79 -7.57 -6.59 11.57
N GLU A 80 -6.97 -6.22 12.72
CA GLU A 80 -6.96 -4.81 13.14
C GLU A 80 -5.99 -4.01 12.30
N HIS A 81 -6.46 -2.89 11.77
CA HIS A 81 -5.68 -2.00 10.93
C HIS A 81 -6.14 -0.56 11.08
N SER A 82 -5.27 0.38 10.71
CA SER A 82 -5.59 1.81 10.62
C SER A 82 -5.04 2.38 9.33
N GLY A 83 -5.47 3.57 8.94
CA GLY A 83 -5.02 4.19 7.70
C GLY A 83 -4.80 5.70 7.82
N LEU A 84 -3.93 6.21 6.97
CA LEU A 84 -3.63 7.63 6.84
C LEU A 84 -3.39 7.97 5.37
N ASN A 85 -3.97 9.07 4.90
CA ASN A 85 -3.58 9.68 3.64
C ASN A 85 -2.88 11.00 3.90
N ARG A 86 -1.62 11.14 3.52
CA ARG A 86 -0.93 12.44 3.61
C ARG A 86 -1.37 13.40 2.53
N THR A 87 -1.68 12.90 1.36
CA THR A 87 -2.21 13.62 0.19
C THR A 87 -3.63 13.17 -0.10
N ALA A 88 -4.32 13.84 -1.03
CA ALA A 88 -5.62 13.38 -1.48
C ALA A 88 -5.48 12.05 -2.24
N VAL A 89 -6.38 11.11 -1.99
CA VAL A 89 -6.36 9.77 -2.56
C VAL A 89 -7.68 9.45 -3.24
N SER A 90 -7.62 8.89 -4.44
CA SER A 90 -8.75 8.23 -5.09
C SER A 90 -8.51 6.72 -5.09
N HIS A 91 -9.36 5.97 -4.40
CA HIS A 91 -9.19 4.53 -4.21
C HIS A 91 -10.49 3.76 -4.41
N GLY A 92 -10.34 2.47 -4.68
CA GLY A 92 -11.43 1.49 -4.65
C GLY A 92 -11.14 0.45 -3.57
N THR A 93 -12.16 0.06 -2.81
CA THR A 93 -12.09 -1.03 -1.84
C THR A 93 -13.07 -2.12 -2.25
N LEU A 94 -12.55 -3.31 -2.52
CA LEU A 94 -13.35 -4.52 -2.71
C LEU A 94 -13.51 -5.19 -1.34
N TYR A 95 -14.75 -5.28 -0.88
CA TYR A 95 -15.14 -5.96 0.35
C TYR A 95 -15.54 -7.40 0.01
N ILE A 96 -14.96 -8.36 0.73
CA ILE A 96 -15.09 -9.79 0.43
C ILE A 96 -15.56 -10.49 1.69
N HIS A 97 -16.76 -11.09 1.65
CA HIS A 97 -17.29 -11.88 2.76
C HIS A 97 -16.30 -13.01 3.12
N GLU A 98 -16.14 -13.30 4.41
CA GLU A 98 -15.17 -14.29 4.92
C GLU A 98 -15.23 -15.64 4.21
N ASN A 99 -16.44 -16.11 3.85
CA ASN A 99 -16.64 -17.37 3.12
C ASN A 99 -16.02 -17.37 1.71
N LEU A 100 -15.78 -16.20 1.11
CA LEU A 100 -15.12 -16.03 -0.19
C LEU A 100 -13.59 -15.78 -0.04
N CYS A 101 -13.11 -15.65 1.20
CA CYS A 101 -11.69 -15.43 1.48
C CYS A 101 -10.87 -16.73 1.63
N THR A 102 -11.45 -17.89 1.41
CA THR A 102 -10.81 -19.19 1.68
C THR A 102 -9.53 -19.40 0.88
N GLU A 103 -9.50 -18.95 -0.37
CA GLU A 103 -8.36 -19.04 -1.29
C GLU A 103 -7.47 -17.78 -1.26
N MET A 104 -7.88 -16.74 -0.55
CA MET A 104 -7.06 -15.55 -0.36
C MET A 104 -5.91 -15.82 0.63
N PRO A 105 -4.79 -15.05 0.53
CA PRO A 105 -3.71 -15.15 1.49
C PRO A 105 -4.20 -14.96 2.93
N LYS A 106 -3.68 -15.78 3.85
CA LYS A 106 -4.03 -15.69 5.28
C LYS A 106 -3.38 -14.49 5.98
N GLN A 107 -2.34 -13.94 5.39
CA GLN A 107 -1.61 -12.78 5.91
C GLN A 107 -1.94 -11.54 5.08
N ALA A 108 -1.94 -10.39 5.75
CA ALA A 108 -2.01 -9.10 5.09
C ALA A 108 -0.74 -8.83 4.28
N GLY A 109 -0.87 -8.05 3.23
CA GLY A 109 0.28 -7.62 2.44
C GLY A 109 -0.11 -6.99 1.12
N ILE A 110 0.91 -6.61 0.38
CA ILE A 110 0.75 -6.00 -0.93
C ILE A 110 0.57 -7.11 -1.97
N LEU A 111 -0.50 -7.02 -2.75
CA LEU A 111 -0.74 -7.89 -3.90
C LEU A 111 -0.21 -7.23 -5.18
N LEU A 112 0.59 -7.99 -5.93
CA LEU A 112 1.01 -7.60 -7.27
C LEU A 112 -0.17 -7.80 -8.22
N THR A 113 -0.76 -6.71 -8.68
CA THR A 113 -1.92 -6.80 -9.57
C THR A 113 -1.48 -6.94 -11.03
N SER A 114 -2.20 -7.78 -11.77
CA SER A 114 -2.01 -7.92 -13.22
C SER A 114 -2.61 -6.72 -13.97
N PRO A 115 -2.21 -6.47 -15.24
CA PRO A 115 -2.86 -5.47 -16.08
C PRO A 115 -4.39 -5.67 -16.20
N LEU A 116 -4.85 -6.92 -16.15
CA LEU A 116 -6.29 -7.23 -16.17
C LEU A 116 -7.01 -6.72 -14.91
N VAL A 117 -6.42 -6.89 -13.73
CA VAL A 117 -6.95 -6.36 -12.46
C VAL A 117 -7.08 -4.83 -12.54
N SER A 118 -6.02 -4.15 -12.99
CA SER A 118 -6.04 -2.69 -13.14
C SER A 118 -7.11 -2.22 -14.13
N ALA A 119 -7.27 -2.92 -15.27
CA ALA A 119 -8.29 -2.61 -16.27
C ALA A 119 -9.72 -2.84 -15.74
N LEU A 120 -9.96 -3.94 -15.01
CA LEU A 120 -11.24 -4.23 -14.37
C LEU A 120 -11.61 -3.16 -13.33
N LEU A 121 -10.69 -2.79 -12.46
CA LEU A 121 -10.91 -1.76 -11.45
C LEU A 121 -11.23 -0.40 -12.08
N GLN A 122 -10.50 -0.04 -13.16
CA GLN A 122 -10.76 1.18 -13.90
C GLN A 122 -12.13 1.15 -14.57
N HIS A 123 -12.53 0.03 -15.18
CA HIS A 123 -13.84 -0.16 -15.80
C HIS A 123 -14.95 -0.02 -14.76
N LEU A 124 -14.87 -0.74 -13.65
CA LEU A 124 -15.85 -0.69 -12.56
C LEU A 124 -16.00 0.72 -11.97
N LYS A 125 -14.90 1.47 -11.88
CA LYS A 125 -14.93 2.87 -11.42
C LYS A 125 -15.64 3.80 -12.40
N GLN A 126 -15.47 3.59 -13.72
CA GLN A 126 -16.07 4.43 -14.76
C GLN A 126 -17.54 4.09 -15.02
N HIS A 127 -17.95 2.85 -14.73
CA HIS A 127 -19.28 2.34 -14.99
C HIS A 127 -19.92 1.81 -13.69
N PRO A 128 -20.25 2.72 -12.74
CA PRO A 128 -20.89 2.30 -11.50
C PRO A 128 -22.27 1.70 -11.81
N GLN A 129 -22.50 0.50 -11.36
CA GLN A 129 -23.76 -0.24 -11.54
C GLN A 129 -24.38 -0.56 -10.18
N ASP A 130 -25.64 -1.01 -10.21
CA ASP A 130 -26.30 -1.50 -9.01
C ASP A 130 -25.54 -2.74 -8.49
N LYS A 131 -25.41 -2.82 -7.16
CA LYS A 131 -24.73 -3.94 -6.48
C LYS A 131 -25.34 -5.31 -6.78
N ASP A 132 -26.63 -5.34 -7.16
CA ASP A 132 -27.38 -6.57 -7.46
C ASP A 132 -27.42 -6.87 -8.98
N ASP A 133 -26.76 -6.06 -9.82
CA ASP A 133 -26.66 -6.30 -11.26
C ASP A 133 -25.83 -7.57 -11.54
N PRO A 134 -26.41 -8.56 -12.24
CA PRO A 134 -25.69 -9.81 -12.54
C PRO A 134 -24.42 -9.61 -13.39
N GLU A 135 -24.38 -8.59 -14.24
CA GLU A 135 -23.18 -8.28 -15.02
C GLU A 135 -22.08 -7.71 -14.13
N HIS A 136 -22.42 -6.79 -13.26
CA HIS A 136 -21.52 -6.24 -12.26
C HIS A 136 -20.95 -7.33 -11.35
N LEU A 137 -21.79 -8.22 -10.84
CA LEU A 137 -21.37 -9.33 -9.99
C LEU A 137 -20.39 -10.27 -10.71
N ARG A 138 -20.62 -10.58 -12.00
CA ARG A 138 -19.67 -11.40 -12.77
C ARG A 138 -18.28 -10.73 -12.86
N LEU A 139 -18.24 -9.41 -13.08
CA LEU A 139 -16.95 -8.67 -13.10
C LEU A 139 -16.25 -8.71 -11.75
N LEU A 140 -16.99 -8.58 -10.64
CA LEU A 140 -16.43 -8.70 -9.29
C LEU A 140 -15.89 -10.11 -9.02
N HIS A 141 -16.57 -11.16 -9.49
CA HIS A 141 -16.06 -12.54 -9.37
C HIS A 141 -14.78 -12.75 -10.19
N VAL A 142 -14.73 -12.23 -11.43
CA VAL A 142 -13.49 -12.27 -12.22
C VAL A 142 -12.35 -11.52 -11.52
N LEU A 143 -12.66 -10.37 -10.90
CA LEU A 143 -11.66 -9.63 -10.11
C LEU A 143 -11.17 -10.47 -8.93
N LEU A 144 -12.06 -11.12 -8.18
CA LEU A 144 -11.70 -11.99 -7.07
C LEU A 144 -10.83 -13.17 -7.53
N ASP A 145 -11.20 -13.85 -8.63
CA ASP A 145 -10.40 -14.93 -9.21
C ASP A 145 -8.98 -14.49 -9.55
N GLN A 146 -8.83 -13.28 -10.10
CA GLN A 146 -7.49 -12.72 -10.39
C GLN A 146 -6.70 -12.41 -9.12
N LEU A 147 -7.36 -12.00 -8.04
CA LEU A 147 -6.71 -11.73 -6.75
C LEU A 147 -6.25 -13.02 -6.06
N HIS A 148 -6.97 -14.14 -6.21
CA HIS A 148 -6.53 -15.46 -5.71
C HIS A 148 -5.18 -15.88 -6.29
N HIS A 149 -4.90 -15.52 -7.55
CA HIS A 149 -3.65 -15.84 -8.24
C HIS A 149 -2.58 -14.74 -8.10
N ALA A 150 -2.91 -13.62 -7.47
CA ALA A 150 -1.96 -12.53 -7.30
C ALA A 150 -0.85 -12.90 -6.30
N THR A 151 0.37 -12.50 -6.62
CA THR A 151 1.50 -12.73 -5.71
C THR A 151 1.42 -11.80 -4.52
N LEU A 152 1.35 -12.37 -3.32
CA LEU A 152 1.51 -11.63 -2.08
C LEU A 152 2.99 -11.32 -1.87
N VAL A 153 3.31 -10.05 -1.72
CA VAL A 153 4.60 -9.59 -1.23
C VAL A 153 4.39 -8.92 0.13
N GLY A 154 5.43 -8.91 0.96
CA GLY A 154 5.38 -8.19 2.23
C GLY A 154 5.19 -6.69 2.05
N SER A 155 5.60 -5.89 3.01
CA SER A 155 5.60 -4.43 2.84
C SER A 155 6.39 -4.03 1.58
N TYR A 156 5.90 -3.02 0.84
CA TYR A 156 6.66 -2.44 -0.28
C TYR A 156 8.01 -1.88 0.16
N LEU A 157 8.06 -1.35 1.40
CA LEU A 157 9.27 -0.96 2.11
C LEU A 157 9.39 -1.80 3.38
N PRO A 158 9.91 -3.04 3.30
CA PRO A 158 10.03 -3.90 4.47
C PRO A 158 10.92 -3.25 5.53
N HIS A 159 10.51 -3.41 6.78
CA HIS A 159 11.24 -2.96 7.97
C HIS A 159 12.08 -4.12 8.53
N SER A 160 13.07 -3.78 9.38
CA SER A 160 13.82 -4.76 10.13
C SER A 160 14.14 -4.21 11.53
N ASP A 161 13.94 -5.05 12.53
CA ASP A 161 14.35 -4.76 13.91
C ASP A 161 15.83 -5.08 14.18
N HIS A 162 16.53 -5.66 13.20
CA HIS A 162 17.96 -5.90 13.31
C HIS A 162 18.70 -4.56 13.45
N PRO A 163 19.44 -4.30 14.55
CA PRO A 163 19.90 -2.96 14.91
C PRO A 163 20.68 -2.26 13.79
N VAL A 164 21.54 -3.01 13.09
CA VAL A 164 22.36 -2.45 12.00
C VAL A 164 21.50 -2.11 10.77
N LEU A 165 20.58 -3.00 10.37
CA LEU A 165 19.69 -2.72 9.24
C LEU A 165 18.77 -1.55 9.57
N LYS A 166 18.18 -1.53 10.74
CA LYS A 166 17.34 -0.41 11.19
C LYS A 166 18.06 0.91 11.07
N GLN A 167 19.30 1.00 11.57
CA GLN A 167 20.12 2.21 11.46
C GLN A 167 20.31 2.66 10.00
N ILE A 168 20.60 1.72 9.10
CA ILE A 168 20.78 2.02 7.66
C ILE A 168 19.45 2.45 7.02
N LEU A 169 18.36 1.74 7.30
CA LEU A 169 17.05 2.06 6.73
C LEU A 169 16.56 3.43 7.20
N ASP A 170 16.71 3.74 8.48
CA ASP A 170 16.37 5.05 9.05
C ASP A 170 17.22 6.18 8.42
N TYR A 171 18.51 5.96 8.25
CA TYR A 171 19.39 6.89 7.56
C TYR A 171 18.92 7.14 6.12
N LEU A 172 18.72 6.09 5.34
CA LEU A 172 18.27 6.20 3.94
C LEU A 172 16.89 6.86 3.83
N HIS A 173 15.99 6.58 4.78
CA HIS A 173 14.66 7.20 4.83
C HIS A 173 14.74 8.73 5.04
N GLN A 174 15.70 9.19 5.85
CA GLN A 174 15.96 10.63 6.08
C GLN A 174 16.74 11.27 4.93
N HIS A 175 17.55 10.49 4.20
CA HIS A 175 18.41 10.94 3.12
C HIS A 175 18.11 10.20 1.81
N PRO A 176 16.92 10.38 1.21
CA PRO A 176 16.48 9.62 0.03
C PRO A 176 17.34 9.92 -1.22
N SER A 177 18.06 11.03 -1.25
CA SER A 177 19.01 11.39 -2.32
C SER A 177 20.38 10.75 -2.17
N ASP A 178 20.66 10.07 -1.05
CA ASP A 178 21.95 9.41 -0.83
C ASP A 178 22.20 8.35 -1.91
N ASN A 179 23.39 8.43 -2.53
CA ASN A 179 23.84 7.53 -3.58
C ASN A 179 25.08 6.70 -3.17
N SER A 180 25.35 6.60 -1.86
CA SER A 180 26.43 5.77 -1.33
C SER A 180 26.35 4.35 -1.86
N THR A 181 27.49 3.75 -2.18
CA THR A 181 27.57 2.35 -2.58
C THR A 181 27.23 1.44 -1.41
N LEU A 182 26.88 0.18 -1.70
CA LEU A 182 26.63 -0.82 -0.65
C LEU A 182 27.86 -1.01 0.24
N GLU A 183 29.07 -0.92 -0.34
CA GLU A 183 30.34 -0.97 0.38
C GLU A 183 30.48 0.21 1.36
N GLN A 184 30.19 1.44 0.93
CA GLN A 184 30.23 2.63 1.79
C GLN A 184 29.24 2.54 2.96
N LEU A 185 28.00 2.07 2.68
CA LEU A 185 27.02 1.85 3.74
C LEU A 185 27.46 0.76 4.73
N ALA A 186 28.08 -0.31 4.23
CA ALA A 186 28.60 -1.39 5.07
C ALA A 186 29.76 -0.91 5.96
N GLN A 187 30.68 -0.11 5.40
CA GLN A 187 31.79 0.50 6.15
C GLN A 187 31.27 1.41 7.28
N GLY A 188 30.22 2.20 7.02
CA GLY A 188 29.59 3.08 8.02
C GLY A 188 29.03 2.35 9.24
N VAL A 189 28.79 1.02 9.14
CA VAL A 189 28.31 0.17 10.24
C VAL A 189 29.29 -0.95 10.61
N ASN A 190 30.55 -0.82 10.24
CA ASN A 190 31.64 -1.78 10.52
C ASN A 190 31.35 -3.20 10.00
N MET A 191 30.75 -3.31 8.83
CA MET A 191 30.48 -4.59 8.16
C MET A 191 31.16 -4.67 6.81
N THR A 192 31.26 -5.91 6.27
CA THR A 192 31.62 -6.11 4.86
C THR A 192 30.36 -5.99 4.00
N GLU A 193 30.52 -5.55 2.74
CA GLU A 193 29.45 -5.50 1.76
C GLU A 193 28.69 -6.83 1.65
N ARG A 194 29.40 -7.95 1.59
CA ARG A 194 28.83 -9.32 1.53
C ARG A 194 27.93 -9.62 2.74
N THR A 195 28.36 -9.19 3.94
CA THR A 195 27.58 -9.42 5.17
C THR A 195 26.32 -8.57 5.14
N LEU A 196 26.41 -7.29 4.76
CA LEU A 196 25.26 -6.41 4.65
C LEU A 196 24.26 -6.90 3.61
N ALA A 197 24.73 -7.34 2.43
CA ALA A 197 23.88 -7.92 1.38
C ALA A 197 23.11 -9.15 1.88
N ARG A 198 23.79 -10.05 2.61
CA ARG A 198 23.16 -11.24 3.18
C ARG A 198 22.11 -10.89 4.24
N TYR A 199 22.38 -9.91 5.11
CA TYR A 199 21.39 -9.47 6.10
C TYR A 199 20.19 -8.82 5.42
N SER A 200 20.41 -7.94 4.45
CA SER A 200 19.34 -7.34 3.66
C SER A 200 18.42 -8.42 3.05
N GLN A 201 19.00 -9.39 2.36
CA GLN A 201 18.21 -10.47 1.74
C GLN A 201 17.47 -11.33 2.76
N LYS A 202 18.09 -11.62 3.91
CA LYS A 202 17.49 -12.45 4.96
C LYS A 202 16.35 -11.73 5.68
N GLU A 203 16.54 -10.47 6.06
CA GLU A 203 15.63 -9.73 6.93
C GLU A 203 14.55 -8.97 6.15
N LEU A 204 14.88 -8.45 4.94
CA LEU A 204 13.97 -7.66 4.12
C LEU A 204 13.34 -8.45 2.96
N GLY A 205 13.90 -9.61 2.63
CA GLY A 205 13.50 -10.38 1.44
C GLY A 205 13.93 -9.75 0.09
N ILE A 206 14.58 -8.58 0.12
CA ILE A 206 15.05 -7.83 -1.05
C ILE A 206 16.45 -7.27 -0.80
N SER A 207 17.13 -6.89 -1.89
CA SER A 207 18.41 -6.21 -1.77
C SER A 207 18.24 -4.77 -1.24
N LEU A 208 19.27 -4.23 -0.58
CA LEU A 208 19.24 -2.85 -0.09
C LEU A 208 19.14 -1.83 -1.24
N ASN A 209 19.70 -2.12 -2.41
CA ASN A 209 19.54 -1.29 -3.60
C ASN A 209 18.09 -1.27 -4.09
N GLU A 210 17.43 -2.42 -4.13
CA GLU A 210 16.00 -2.49 -4.46
C GLU A 210 15.16 -1.75 -3.43
N TRP A 211 15.46 -1.89 -2.14
CA TRP A 211 14.79 -1.15 -1.08
C TRP A 211 14.91 0.36 -1.28
N ARG A 212 16.12 0.86 -1.62
CA ARG A 212 16.34 2.29 -1.95
C ARG A 212 15.51 2.76 -3.14
N GLN A 213 15.44 1.96 -4.21
CA GLN A 213 14.62 2.30 -5.37
C GLN A 213 13.13 2.39 -4.99
N ARG A 214 12.64 1.45 -4.20
CA ARG A 214 11.26 1.48 -3.69
C ARG A 214 11.00 2.72 -2.82
N LEU A 215 11.93 3.09 -1.95
CA LEU A 215 11.85 4.32 -1.15
C LEU A 215 11.76 5.55 -2.06
N LYS A 216 12.65 5.65 -3.07
CA LYS A 216 12.64 6.78 -4.02
C LYS A 216 11.31 6.86 -4.77
N VAL A 217 10.75 5.74 -5.22
CA VAL A 217 9.42 5.70 -5.87
C VAL A 217 8.34 6.22 -4.91
N THR A 218 8.31 5.75 -3.67
CA THR A 218 7.32 6.22 -2.68
C THR A 218 7.43 7.72 -2.43
N LYS A 219 8.67 8.24 -2.30
CA LYS A 219 8.91 9.68 -2.12
C LYS A 219 8.51 10.48 -3.36
N ALA A 220 8.86 9.99 -4.57
CA ALA A 220 8.51 10.62 -5.83
C ALA A 220 6.99 10.79 -5.99
N MET A 221 6.22 9.76 -5.67
CA MET A 221 4.75 9.81 -5.73
C MET A 221 4.19 10.91 -4.84
N SER A 222 4.66 10.99 -3.59
CA SER A 222 4.24 12.05 -2.67
C SER A 222 4.63 13.46 -3.17
N MET A 223 5.77 13.60 -3.85
CA MET A 223 6.22 14.86 -4.44
C MET A 223 5.41 15.26 -5.69
N LEU A 224 5.04 14.28 -6.52
CA LEU A 224 4.14 14.49 -7.67
C LEU A 224 2.77 14.99 -7.21
N ASP A 225 2.21 14.38 -6.17
CA ASP A 225 0.93 14.81 -5.59
C ASP A 225 0.99 16.23 -5.01
N GLN A 226 2.18 16.70 -4.61
CA GLN A 226 2.42 18.09 -4.19
C GLN A 226 2.64 19.04 -5.38
N GLY A 227 2.56 18.55 -6.61
CA GLY A 227 2.70 19.35 -7.83
C GLY A 227 4.14 19.64 -8.26
N LYS A 228 5.13 18.92 -7.71
CA LYS A 228 6.53 19.04 -8.18
C LYS A 228 6.69 18.46 -9.59
N THR A 229 7.57 19.04 -10.39
CA THR A 229 7.89 18.51 -11.72
C THR A 229 8.79 17.27 -11.61
N VAL A 230 8.76 16.41 -12.63
CA VAL A 230 9.58 15.19 -12.68
C VAL A 230 11.07 15.52 -12.58
N GLU A 231 11.50 16.60 -13.24
CA GLU A 231 12.89 17.08 -13.21
C GLU A 231 13.31 17.47 -11.79
N SER A 232 12.48 18.25 -11.08
CA SER A 232 12.75 18.63 -9.68
C SER A 232 12.81 17.42 -8.78
N ILE A 233 11.88 16.46 -8.95
CA ILE A 233 11.84 15.22 -8.17
C ILE A 233 13.10 14.38 -8.41
N ALA A 234 13.52 14.23 -9.66
CA ALA A 234 14.73 13.50 -10.00
C ALA A 234 15.95 14.06 -9.27
N LEU A 235 16.12 15.39 -9.29
CA LEU A 235 17.20 16.07 -8.58
C LEU A 235 17.11 15.88 -7.05
N ASP A 236 15.92 16.09 -6.47
CA ASP A 236 15.67 15.93 -5.03
C ASP A 236 15.93 14.49 -4.54
N LEU A 237 15.78 13.49 -5.42
CA LEU A 237 16.06 12.09 -5.14
C LEU A 237 17.44 11.62 -5.58
N GLY A 238 18.31 12.55 -6.00
CA GLY A 238 19.72 12.28 -6.30
C GLY A 238 19.97 11.60 -7.65
N TYR A 239 19.06 11.75 -8.63
CA TYR A 239 19.33 11.37 -10.01
C TYR A 239 20.05 12.49 -10.75
N ALA A 240 20.99 12.12 -11.61
CA ALA A 240 21.78 13.11 -12.38
C ALA A 240 20.97 13.76 -13.51
N ASN A 241 19.96 13.06 -14.04
CA ASN A 241 19.06 13.51 -15.10
C ASN A 241 17.64 12.97 -14.82
N ALA A 242 16.62 13.69 -15.32
CA ALA A 242 15.21 13.25 -15.29
C ALA A 242 14.92 12.30 -16.45
#